data_3c783fc066dcabfc1f61124a7b5c2000
#
_entry.id   3c783fc066dcabfc1f61124a7b5c2000
#
_cell.length_a   1.000
_cell.length_b   1.000
_cell.length_c   1.000
_cell.angle_alpha   90.00
_cell.angle_beta   90.00
_cell.angle_gamma   90.00
#
_symmetry.space_group_name_H-M   'P 1'
#
loop_
_entity.id
_entity.type
_entity.pdbx_description
1 polymer ?
#
loop_
_entity_poly.entity_id
_entity_poly.type
_entity_poly.pdbx_seq_one_letter_code
_entity_poly.pdbx_strand_id
1 'polypeptide(L)'
;MAESILIHKASKQGLNISLDSAGTGNWHAGDWPDPRTLQVLDENNIPRATKARQIKTEDFDRFDHIIAMDKSNYNNIVRLPGADSQKVTLLLDWNPATSGMEVPDPYYGDYQDFQELFHILDTAIDQLISQLKPI
;
A
#
# COMPACT_ATOMS: atom_id res chain seq x y z
N MET A 1 -5.57 3.41 1.27
CA MET A 1 -4.93 4.76 1.16
C MET A 1 -3.67 4.72 0.31
N ALA A 2 -2.75 3.82 0.58
CA ALA A 2 -1.47 3.75 -0.16
C ALA A 2 -1.65 3.58 -1.67
N GLU A 3 -2.55 2.70 -2.11
CA GLU A 3 -2.83 2.49 -3.53
C GLU A 3 -3.27 3.78 -4.22
N SER A 4 -4.19 4.52 -3.60
CA SER A 4 -4.69 5.78 -4.17
C SER A 4 -3.58 6.82 -4.31
N ILE A 5 -2.72 6.93 -3.31
CA ILE A 5 -1.58 7.86 -3.34
C ILE A 5 -0.60 7.45 -4.45
N LEU A 6 -0.30 6.17 -4.55
CA LEU A 6 0.65 5.66 -5.57
C LEU A 6 0.12 5.86 -6.98
N ILE A 7 -1.16 5.56 -7.23
CA ILE A 7 -1.79 5.80 -8.54
C ILE A 7 -1.68 7.27 -8.92
N HIS A 8 -2.02 8.16 -7.99
CA HIS A 8 -2.02 9.59 -8.23
C HIS A 8 -0.62 10.12 -8.57
N LYS A 9 0.38 9.74 -7.77
CA LYS A 9 1.77 10.17 -7.99
C LYS A 9 2.37 9.59 -9.26
N ALA A 10 2.13 8.30 -9.54
CA ALA A 10 2.61 7.66 -10.75
C ALA A 10 2.02 8.32 -12.01
N SER A 11 0.73 8.64 -11.98
CA SER A 11 0.06 9.33 -13.07
C SER A 11 0.65 10.72 -13.32
N LYS A 12 0.88 11.49 -12.26
CA LYS A 12 1.48 12.83 -12.38
C LYS A 12 2.89 12.82 -12.96
N GLN A 13 3.66 11.76 -12.69
CA GLN A 13 5.03 11.64 -13.16
C GLN A 13 5.15 10.90 -14.48
N GLY A 14 4.04 10.48 -15.08
CA GLY A 14 4.05 9.71 -16.32
C GLY A 14 4.66 8.33 -16.17
N LEU A 15 4.70 7.78 -14.96
CA LEU A 15 5.25 6.47 -14.68
C LEU A 15 4.27 5.38 -15.08
N ASN A 16 4.68 4.52 -16.01
CA ASN A 16 3.84 3.43 -16.51
C ASN A 16 4.03 2.18 -15.65
N ILE A 17 3.20 2.04 -14.62
CA ILE A 17 3.17 0.86 -13.74
C ILE A 17 1.75 0.31 -13.64
N SER A 18 1.66 -1.02 -13.49
CA SER A 18 0.41 -1.69 -13.15
C SER A 18 0.41 -1.93 -11.64
N LEU A 19 -0.63 -1.48 -10.96
CA LEU A 19 -0.69 -1.60 -9.50
C LEU A 19 -2.10 -1.95 -9.01
N ASP A 20 -2.16 -2.59 -7.84
CA ASP A 20 -3.39 -2.98 -7.20
C ASP A 20 -3.13 -3.09 -5.69
N SER A 21 -4.17 -3.25 -4.91
CA SER A 21 -4.05 -3.49 -3.47
C SER A 21 -4.91 -4.68 -3.04
N ALA A 22 -4.52 -5.31 -1.95
CA ALA A 22 -5.21 -6.48 -1.43
C ALA A 22 -4.99 -6.61 0.08
N GLY A 23 -5.87 -7.34 0.76
CA GLY A 23 -5.71 -7.73 2.15
C GLY A 23 -5.41 -9.22 2.29
N THR A 24 -4.95 -9.64 3.45
CA THR A 24 -4.67 -11.05 3.75
C THR A 24 -5.93 -11.84 4.13
N GLY A 25 -7.01 -11.16 4.53
CA GLY A 25 -8.31 -11.77 4.80
C GLY A 25 -9.35 -11.37 3.77
N ASN A 26 -10.55 -11.96 3.85
CA ASN A 26 -11.62 -11.70 2.91
C ASN A 26 -12.87 -11.06 3.53
N TRP A 27 -12.85 -10.75 4.83
CA TRP A 27 -14.03 -10.22 5.54
C TRP A 27 -14.41 -8.80 5.14
N HIS A 28 -13.50 -8.06 4.50
CA HIS A 28 -13.76 -6.74 3.95
C HIS A 28 -13.77 -6.71 2.42
N ALA A 29 -13.69 -7.89 1.77
CA ALA A 29 -13.66 -7.96 0.30
C ALA A 29 -14.95 -7.35 -0.28
N GLY A 30 -14.78 -6.46 -1.26
CA GLY A 30 -15.88 -5.72 -1.88
C GLY A 30 -16.27 -4.43 -1.15
N ASP A 31 -15.72 -4.17 0.03
CA ASP A 31 -16.00 -2.95 0.78
C ASP A 31 -15.16 -1.76 0.25
N TRP A 32 -15.73 -0.56 0.39
CA TRP A 32 -14.97 0.66 0.19
C TRP A 32 -14.01 0.88 1.36
N PRO A 33 -12.91 1.65 1.15
CA PRO A 33 -12.04 2.05 2.26
C PRO A 33 -12.80 2.77 3.37
N ASP A 34 -12.21 2.80 4.56
CA ASP A 34 -12.76 3.53 5.70
C ASP A 34 -13.13 4.97 5.30
N PRO A 35 -14.31 5.49 5.73
CA PRO A 35 -14.72 6.86 5.40
C PRO A 35 -13.69 7.93 5.76
N ARG A 36 -12.93 7.73 6.84
CA ARG A 36 -11.87 8.68 7.25
C ARG A 36 -10.71 8.67 6.25
N THR A 37 -10.38 7.52 5.68
CA THR A 37 -9.42 7.41 4.57
C THR A 37 -9.91 8.19 3.36
N LEU A 38 -11.17 8.02 2.98
CA LEU A 38 -11.76 8.72 1.84
C LEU A 38 -11.76 10.24 2.06
N GLN A 39 -12.04 10.68 3.28
CA GLN A 39 -12.03 12.10 3.62
C GLN A 39 -10.62 12.71 3.48
N VAL A 40 -9.59 12.04 3.99
CA VAL A 40 -8.20 12.51 3.87
C VAL A 40 -7.78 12.57 2.40
N LEU A 41 -8.13 11.57 1.60
CA LEU A 41 -7.83 11.58 0.17
C LEU A 41 -8.51 12.74 -0.55
N ASP A 42 -9.79 12.98 -0.28
CA ASP A 42 -10.56 14.08 -0.88
C ASP A 42 -9.95 15.44 -0.51
N GLU A 43 -9.52 15.63 0.74
CA GLU A 43 -8.88 16.87 1.20
C GLU A 43 -7.54 17.13 0.52
N ASN A 44 -6.86 16.09 0.07
CA ASN A 44 -5.60 16.20 -0.65
C ASN A 44 -5.76 16.09 -2.17
N ASN A 45 -7.00 16.11 -2.66
CA ASN A 45 -7.34 16.03 -4.09
C ASN A 45 -6.82 14.76 -4.75
N ILE A 46 -6.85 13.64 -4.03
CA ILE A 46 -6.43 12.34 -4.53
C ILE A 46 -7.67 11.49 -4.83
N PRO A 47 -7.84 11.01 -6.08
CA PRO A 47 -8.97 10.16 -6.43
C PRO A 47 -8.97 8.86 -5.63
N ARG A 48 -10.18 8.37 -5.35
CA ARG A 48 -10.37 7.07 -4.70
C ARG A 48 -9.91 5.95 -5.61
N ALA A 49 -9.30 4.93 -4.99
CA ALA A 49 -8.91 3.72 -5.69
C ALA A 49 -10.02 2.65 -5.61
N THR A 50 -9.64 1.38 -5.67
CA THR A 50 -10.57 0.26 -5.79
C THR A 50 -11.12 -0.20 -4.44
N LYS A 51 -12.13 -1.05 -4.49
CA LYS A 51 -12.68 -1.78 -3.34
C LYS A 51 -11.68 -2.82 -2.85
N ALA A 52 -11.81 -3.19 -1.57
CA ALA A 52 -10.99 -4.22 -0.96
C ALA A 52 -11.15 -5.57 -1.67
N ARG A 53 -10.06 -6.31 -1.80
CA ARG A 53 -10.04 -7.71 -2.24
C ARG A 53 -9.03 -8.50 -1.42
N GLN A 54 -9.11 -9.82 -1.48
CA GLN A 54 -8.13 -10.70 -0.84
C GLN A 54 -6.98 -10.98 -1.79
N ILE A 55 -5.74 -11.06 -1.26
CA ILE A 55 -4.57 -11.47 -2.03
C ILE A 55 -4.75 -12.93 -2.48
N LYS A 56 -4.27 -13.23 -3.69
CA LYS A 56 -4.34 -14.55 -4.32
C LYS A 56 -2.95 -15.02 -4.71
N THR A 57 -2.79 -16.35 -4.86
CA THR A 57 -1.54 -16.94 -5.31
C THR A 57 -1.08 -16.40 -6.67
N GLU A 58 -2.03 -16.12 -7.58
CA GLU A 58 -1.74 -15.56 -8.90
C GLU A 58 -1.07 -14.18 -8.83
N ASP A 59 -1.24 -13.45 -7.73
CA ASP A 59 -0.61 -12.13 -7.56
C ASP A 59 0.93 -12.24 -7.57
N PHE A 60 1.51 -13.36 -7.12
CA PHE A 60 2.95 -13.58 -7.15
C PHE A 60 3.50 -13.68 -8.57
N ASP A 61 2.68 -14.11 -9.52
CA ASP A 61 3.07 -14.19 -10.93
C ASP A 61 2.81 -12.89 -11.68
N ARG A 62 1.76 -12.14 -11.26
CA ARG A 62 1.33 -10.92 -11.95
C ARG A 62 2.15 -9.69 -11.60
N PHE A 63 2.71 -9.62 -10.39
CA PHE A 63 3.38 -8.42 -9.90
C PHE A 63 4.86 -8.70 -9.62
N ASP A 64 5.70 -7.71 -9.95
CA ASP A 64 7.14 -7.78 -9.67
C ASP A 64 7.44 -7.51 -8.19
N HIS A 65 6.63 -6.69 -7.55
CA HIS A 65 6.78 -6.31 -6.15
C HIS A 65 5.47 -6.49 -5.41
N ILE A 66 5.54 -7.13 -4.24
CA ILE A 66 4.41 -7.26 -3.31
C ILE A 66 4.83 -6.56 -2.02
N ILE A 67 4.15 -5.49 -1.68
CA ILE A 67 4.58 -4.58 -0.63
C ILE A 67 3.60 -4.64 0.53
N ALA A 68 4.10 -5.07 1.70
CA ALA A 68 3.32 -5.16 2.92
C ALA A 68 3.44 -3.88 3.73
N MET A 69 2.37 -3.52 4.44
CA MET A 69 2.36 -2.33 5.29
C MET A 69 3.00 -2.60 6.65
N ASP A 70 2.85 -3.81 7.19
CA ASP A 70 3.38 -4.20 8.50
C ASP A 70 3.89 -5.65 8.48
N LYS A 71 4.53 -6.05 9.58
CA LYS A 71 5.13 -7.39 9.71
C LYS A 71 4.10 -8.49 9.76
N SER A 72 2.92 -8.22 10.32
CA SER A 72 1.82 -9.19 10.35
C SER A 72 1.37 -9.51 8.92
N ASN A 73 1.15 -8.50 8.10
CA ASN A 73 0.82 -8.68 6.68
C ASN A 73 1.95 -9.41 5.94
N TYR A 74 3.20 -9.01 6.16
CA TYR A 74 4.35 -9.66 5.55
C TYR A 74 4.37 -11.16 5.86
N ASN A 75 4.24 -11.52 7.15
CA ASN A 75 4.27 -12.92 7.59
C ASN A 75 3.12 -13.73 7.00
N ASN A 76 1.92 -13.16 6.93
CA ASN A 76 0.76 -13.83 6.34
C ASN A 76 0.94 -14.04 4.83
N ILE A 77 1.52 -13.08 4.13
CA ILE A 77 1.76 -13.16 2.68
C ILE A 77 2.78 -14.26 2.36
N VAL A 78 3.91 -14.29 3.06
CA VAL A 78 4.98 -15.28 2.76
C VAL A 78 4.58 -16.70 3.13
N ARG A 79 3.54 -16.88 3.94
CA ARG A 79 3.00 -18.20 4.30
C ARG A 79 1.97 -18.73 3.30
N LEU A 80 1.53 -17.91 2.34
CA LEU A 80 0.55 -18.36 1.36
C LEU A 80 1.15 -19.46 0.46
N PRO A 81 0.33 -20.46 0.07
CA PRO A 81 0.79 -21.47 -0.90
C PRO A 81 1.26 -20.80 -2.19
N GLY A 82 2.44 -21.19 -2.68
CA GLY A 82 3.01 -20.63 -3.91
C GLY A 82 3.64 -19.25 -3.75
N ALA A 83 3.79 -18.75 -2.52
CA ALA A 83 4.39 -17.44 -2.28
C ALA A 83 5.86 -17.40 -2.74
N ASP A 84 6.22 -16.30 -3.42
CA ASP A 84 7.60 -15.96 -3.72
C ASP A 84 8.06 -14.86 -2.76
N SER A 85 8.71 -15.28 -1.68
CA SER A 85 9.14 -14.36 -0.61
C SER A 85 10.16 -13.32 -1.06
N GLN A 86 10.88 -13.57 -2.16
CA GLN A 86 11.83 -12.61 -2.70
C GLN A 86 11.15 -11.37 -3.29
N LYS A 87 9.87 -11.48 -3.66
CA LYS A 87 9.07 -10.37 -4.18
C LYS A 87 8.42 -9.53 -3.07
N VAL A 88 8.42 -10.02 -1.82
CA VAL A 88 7.68 -9.41 -0.71
C VAL A 88 8.60 -8.52 0.13
N THR A 89 8.21 -7.28 0.31
CA THR A 89 8.94 -6.30 1.12
C THR A 89 7.98 -5.49 2.00
N LEU A 90 8.51 -4.83 3.03
CA LEU A 90 7.77 -3.82 3.77
C LEU A 90 7.89 -2.47 3.06
N LEU A 91 6.80 -1.69 3.04
CA LEU A 91 6.82 -0.37 2.39
C LEU A 91 7.92 0.53 2.98
N LEU A 92 8.06 0.56 4.30
CA LEU A 92 9.02 1.45 4.96
C LEU A 92 10.48 0.99 4.81
N ASP A 93 10.73 -0.24 4.33
CA ASP A 93 12.08 -0.70 4.00
C ASP A 93 12.65 -0.05 2.74
N TRP A 94 11.80 0.56 1.91
CA TRP A 94 12.24 1.27 0.70
C TRP A 94 12.93 2.61 1.01
N ASN A 95 12.85 3.05 2.27
CA ASN A 95 13.57 4.22 2.75
C ASN A 95 14.53 3.78 3.86
N PRO A 96 15.86 3.94 3.71
CA PRO A 96 16.83 3.55 4.74
C PRO A 96 16.56 4.17 6.11
N ALA A 97 15.98 5.37 6.16
CA ALA A 97 15.67 6.06 7.41
C ALA A 97 14.52 5.39 8.20
N THR A 98 13.68 4.60 7.54
CA THR A 98 12.54 3.91 8.16
C THR A 98 12.61 2.40 8.04
N SER A 99 13.75 1.84 7.63
CA SER A 99 13.92 0.39 7.46
C SER A 99 13.61 -0.35 8.75
N GLY A 100 12.84 -1.43 8.65
CA GLY A 100 12.37 -2.24 9.78
C GLY A 100 11.14 -1.68 10.50
N MET A 101 10.66 -0.50 10.12
CA MET A 101 9.47 0.09 10.71
C MET A 101 8.20 -0.39 10.01
N GLU A 102 7.07 -0.25 10.69
CA GLU A 102 5.76 -0.63 10.19
C GLU A 102 4.91 0.61 9.94
N VAL A 103 4.07 0.55 8.90
CA VAL A 103 3.01 1.55 8.70
C VAL A 103 1.93 1.29 9.76
N PRO A 104 1.56 2.30 10.58
CA PRO A 104 0.54 2.11 11.60
C PRO A 104 -0.85 1.93 10.98
N ASP A 105 -1.71 1.16 11.67
CA ASP A 105 -3.12 1.04 11.33
C ASP A 105 -3.93 1.91 12.30
N PRO A 106 -4.55 3.01 11.84
CA PRO A 106 -5.27 3.93 12.70
C PRO A 106 -6.74 3.55 12.92
N TYR A 107 -7.15 2.31 12.64
CA TYR A 107 -8.55 1.89 12.65
C TYR A 107 -9.27 2.26 13.95
N TYR A 108 -8.61 2.12 15.11
CA TYR A 108 -9.15 2.47 16.42
C TYR A 108 -8.79 3.90 16.86
N GLY A 109 -8.14 4.66 15.99
CA GLY A 109 -7.76 6.04 16.26
C GLY A 109 -8.82 7.04 15.81
N ASP A 110 -8.45 8.32 15.81
CA ASP A 110 -9.30 9.41 15.35
C ASP A 110 -8.90 9.90 13.95
N TYR A 111 -9.55 10.93 13.47
CA TYR A 111 -9.30 11.51 12.16
C TYR A 111 -7.85 12.02 12.02
N GLN A 112 -7.28 12.58 13.09
CA GLN A 112 -5.89 13.07 13.08
C GLN A 112 -4.91 11.92 12.81
N ASP A 113 -5.17 10.72 13.33
CA ASP A 113 -4.33 9.55 13.07
C ASP A 113 -4.35 9.16 11.59
N PHE A 114 -5.48 9.34 10.91
CA PHE A 114 -5.56 9.12 9.46
C PHE A 114 -4.81 10.19 8.67
N GLN A 115 -4.78 11.44 9.14
CA GLN A 115 -3.96 12.48 8.53
C GLN A 115 -2.47 12.19 8.69
N GLU A 116 -2.04 11.73 9.86
CA GLU A 116 -0.66 11.31 10.11
C GLU A 116 -0.27 10.12 9.23
N LEU A 117 -1.16 9.14 9.09
CA LEU A 117 -0.97 8.02 8.19
C LEU A 117 -0.74 8.50 6.75
N PHE A 118 -1.54 9.46 6.29
CA PHE A 118 -1.37 10.04 4.96
C PHE A 118 0.04 10.59 4.77
N HIS A 119 0.57 11.34 5.73
CA HIS A 119 1.91 11.92 5.64
C HIS A 119 3.00 10.84 5.61
N ILE A 120 2.85 9.79 6.42
CA ILE A 120 3.78 8.65 6.42
C ILE A 120 3.78 7.98 5.05
N LEU A 121 2.62 7.70 4.50
CA LEU A 121 2.48 7.05 3.20
C LEU A 121 2.95 7.94 2.06
N ASP A 122 2.65 9.22 2.12
CA ASP A 122 3.07 10.18 1.09
C ASP A 122 4.59 10.20 0.94
N THR A 123 5.31 10.29 2.06
CA THR A 123 6.77 10.26 2.07
C THR A 123 7.31 8.90 1.62
N ALA A 124 6.74 7.80 2.13
CA ALA A 124 7.20 6.45 1.79
C ALA A 124 7.00 6.14 0.32
N ILE A 125 5.89 6.57 -0.26
CA ILE A 125 5.58 6.33 -1.67
C ILE A 125 6.48 7.15 -2.59
N ASP A 126 6.87 8.36 -2.20
CA ASP A 126 7.88 9.12 -2.96
C ASP A 126 9.20 8.36 -3.04
N GLN A 127 9.64 7.74 -1.95
CA GLN A 127 10.84 6.91 -1.94
C GLN A 127 10.69 5.67 -2.82
N LEU A 128 9.54 5.01 -2.74
CA LEU A 128 9.21 3.85 -3.57
C LEU A 128 9.30 4.21 -5.06
N ILE A 129 8.63 5.27 -5.47
CA ILE A 129 8.60 5.71 -6.87
C ILE A 129 9.99 6.05 -7.36
N SER A 130 10.81 6.70 -6.56
CA SER A 130 12.19 7.06 -6.97
C SER A 130 13.03 5.83 -7.30
N GLN A 131 12.76 4.69 -6.67
CA GLN A 131 13.45 3.43 -6.92
C GLN A 131 12.82 2.59 -8.04
N LEU A 132 11.55 2.82 -8.36
CA LEU A 132 10.86 2.13 -9.45
C LEU A 132 11.08 2.79 -10.81
N LYS A 133 11.53 4.04 -10.86
CA LYS A 133 11.77 4.73 -12.12
C LYS A 133 12.90 4.05 -12.90
N PRO A 134 12.73 3.84 -14.23
CA PRO A 134 13.82 3.37 -15.06
C PRO A 134 14.99 4.36 -15.02
N ILE A 135 16.17 3.82 -15.05
CA ILE A 135 17.42 4.62 -15.09
C ILE A 135 17.61 5.21 -16.49
#